data_7387b24ad4514369ea108c6035060141
#
_entry.id   7387b24ad4514369ea108c6035060141
#
_cell.length_a   1.000
_cell.length_b   1.000
_cell.length_c   1.000
_cell.angle_alpha   90.00
_cell.angle_beta   90.00
_cell.angle_gamma   90.00
#
_symmetry.space_group_name_H-M   'P 1'
#
loop_
_entity.id
_entity.type
_entity.pdbx_description
1 polymer ?
#
loop_
_entity_poly.entity_id
_entity_poly.type
_entity_poly.pdbx_seq_one_letter_code
_entity_poly.pdbx_strand_id
1 'polypeptide(L)' 'MDGESDPMYDHAVAIVLQHRRASISLVQRHLRIGYNRAARLLEQMERSGIVSPMTSNGNRDILVPANGSRGEAEG' A
#
# COMPACT_ATOMS: atom_id res chain seq x y z
N MET A 1 12.46 -1.29 14.69
CA MET A 1 12.19 -1.13 14.71
C MET A 1 11.52 -0.54 14.59
N ASP A 2 11.47 -0.54 14.60
CA ASP A 2 11.05 0.14 14.64
C ASP A 2 9.95 0.67 14.05
N GLY A 3 9.82 1.68 13.89
CA GLY A 3 8.70 2.45 13.42
C GLY A 3 7.94 1.82 12.31
N GLU A 4 8.62 1.12 11.54
CA GLU A 4 8.03 0.38 10.46
C GLU A 4 7.05 -0.67 10.93
N SER A 5 6.95 -0.82 12.21
CA SER A 5 6.06 -1.83 12.78
C SER A 5 4.69 -1.30 13.09
N ASP A 6 4.19 -0.36 12.31
CA ASP A 6 2.83 0.11 12.52
C ASP A 6 1.88 -1.08 12.42
N PRO A 7 1.08 -1.34 13.47
CA PRO A 7 0.18 -2.50 13.44
C PRO A 7 -0.84 -2.44 12.33
N MET A 8 -1.05 -1.29 11.75
CA MET A 8 -2.00 -1.17 10.63
C MET A 8 -1.36 -1.42 9.28
N TYR A 9 -0.05 -1.65 9.24
CA TYR A 9 0.64 -1.78 7.96
C TYR A 9 0.09 -2.94 7.13
N ASP A 10 -0.05 -4.10 7.73
CA ASP A 10 -0.54 -5.26 6.98
C ASP A 10 -1.96 -5.05 6.46
N HIS A 11 -2.79 -4.41 7.27
CA HIS A 11 -4.14 -4.09 6.84
C HIS A 11 -4.11 -3.10 5.68
N ALA A 12 -3.23 -2.11 5.76
CA ALA A 12 -3.12 -1.12 4.69
C ALA A 12 -2.67 -1.76 3.39
N VAL A 13 -1.68 -2.66 3.47
CA VAL A 13 -1.22 -3.38 2.29
C VAL A 13 -2.36 -4.18 1.67
N ALA A 14 -3.11 -4.90 2.50
CA ALA A 14 -4.23 -5.70 2.02
C ALA A 14 -5.26 -4.83 1.30
N ILE A 15 -5.57 -3.67 1.86
CA ILE A 15 -6.54 -2.76 1.26
C ILE A 15 -6.04 -2.27 -0.11
N VAL A 16 -4.78 -1.85 -0.17
CA VAL A 16 -4.21 -1.35 -1.41
C VAL A 16 -4.22 -2.43 -2.48
N LEU A 17 -3.82 -3.64 -2.14
CA LEU A 17 -3.74 -4.72 -3.11
C LEU A 17 -5.12 -5.22 -3.52
N GLN A 18 -6.04 -5.27 -2.58
CA GLN A 18 -7.40 -5.72 -2.87
C GLN A 18 -8.10 -4.78 -3.84
N HIS A 19 -7.95 -3.48 -3.63
CA HIS A 19 -8.58 -2.49 -4.48
C HIS A 19 -7.72 -2.09 -5.67
N ARG A 20 -6.49 -2.57 -5.72
CA ARG A 20 -5.51 -2.22 -6.75
C ARG A 20 -5.37 -0.72 -6.87
N ARG A 21 -5.28 -0.05 -5.73
CA ARG A 21 -5.21 1.40 -5.71
C ARG A 21 -4.38 1.85 -4.52
N ALA A 22 -3.28 2.55 -4.80
CA ALA A 22 -2.39 3.06 -3.76
C ALA A 22 -2.78 4.48 -3.38
N SER A 23 -3.93 4.62 -2.75
CA SER A 23 -4.51 5.91 -2.42
C SER A 23 -4.47 6.14 -0.92
N ILE A 24 -3.94 7.30 -0.51
CA ILE A 24 -3.94 7.68 0.89
C ILE A 24 -5.38 7.78 1.41
N SER A 25 -6.26 8.38 0.60
CA SER A 25 -7.65 8.53 1.00
C SER A 25 -8.36 7.21 1.19
N LEU A 26 -8.06 6.24 0.33
CA LEU A 26 -8.65 4.92 0.45
C LEU A 26 -8.24 4.27 1.75
N VAL A 27 -6.95 4.26 2.05
CA VAL A 27 -6.43 3.67 3.27
C VAL A 27 -6.99 4.40 4.49
N GLN A 28 -7.02 5.72 4.43
CA GLN A 28 -7.53 6.53 5.52
C GLN A 28 -8.96 6.15 5.87
N ARG A 29 -9.81 6.02 4.86
CA ARG A 29 -11.21 5.71 5.08
C ARG A 29 -11.42 4.30 5.60
N HIS A 30 -10.69 3.35 5.03
CA HIS A 30 -10.88 1.96 5.42
C HIS A 30 -10.38 1.68 6.83
N LEU A 31 -9.27 2.30 7.21
CA LEU A 31 -8.68 2.06 8.52
C LEU A 31 -9.13 3.06 9.56
N ARG A 32 -9.79 4.12 9.12
CA ARG A 32 -10.26 5.19 10.00
C ARG A 32 -9.12 5.81 10.79
N ILE A 33 -8.07 6.13 10.07
CA ILE A 33 -6.88 6.74 10.66
C ILE A 33 -6.68 8.13 10.05
N GLY A 34 -5.77 8.89 10.65
CA GLY A 34 -5.48 10.21 10.15
C GLY A 34 -4.71 10.18 8.84
N TYR A 35 -4.74 11.30 8.15
CA TYR A 35 -4.07 11.43 6.86
C TYR A 35 -2.58 11.14 6.97
N ASN A 36 -1.93 11.73 7.98
CA ASN A 36 -0.49 11.58 8.12
C ASN A 36 -0.07 10.13 8.34
N ARG A 37 -0.87 9.41 9.13
CA ARG A 37 -0.58 8.01 9.38
C ARG A 37 -0.76 7.18 8.11
N ALA A 38 -1.84 7.44 7.38
CA ALA A 38 -2.08 6.74 6.12
C ALA A 38 -0.96 7.02 5.13
N ALA A 39 -0.50 8.27 5.06
CA ALA A 39 0.59 8.63 4.17
C ALA A 39 1.86 7.86 4.52
N ARG A 40 2.16 7.74 5.80
CA ARG A 40 3.35 6.99 6.24
C ARG A 40 3.27 5.51 5.87
N LEU A 41 2.07 4.95 5.96
CA LEU A 41 1.89 3.55 5.57
C LEU A 41 2.20 3.36 4.09
N LEU A 42 1.76 4.29 3.26
CA LEU A 42 2.07 4.21 1.83
C LEU A 42 3.55 4.44 1.56
N GLU A 43 4.20 5.32 2.33
CA GLU A 43 5.63 5.50 2.19
C GLU A 43 6.40 4.23 2.55
N GLN A 44 5.94 3.51 3.55
CA GLN A 44 6.55 2.23 3.88
C GLN A 44 6.36 1.22 2.77
N MET A 45 5.19 1.21 2.14
CA MET A 45 4.96 0.33 1.01
C MET A 45 5.88 0.68 -0.15
N GLU A 46 6.15 1.96 -0.34
CA GLU A 46 7.09 2.38 -1.37
C GLU A 46 8.48 1.83 -1.09
N ARG A 47 8.94 1.93 0.14
CA ARG A 47 10.25 1.40 0.51
C ARG A 47 10.32 -0.10 0.36
N SER A 48 9.21 -0.77 0.58
CA SER A 48 9.14 -2.22 0.46
C SER A 48 8.97 -2.68 -0.98
N GLY A 49 8.80 -1.76 -1.92
CA GLY A 49 8.64 -2.13 -3.32
C GLY A 49 7.23 -2.57 -3.69
N ILE A 50 6.25 -2.29 -2.84
CA ILE A 50 4.87 -2.65 -3.13
C ILE A 50 4.22 -1.62 -4.04
N VAL A 51 4.56 -0.34 -3.85
CA VAL A 51 4.03 0.73 -4.68
C VAL A 51 5.17 1.63 -5.12
N SER A 52 4.94 2.35 -6.21
CA SER A 52 5.93 3.28 -6.75
C SER A 52 5.93 4.59 -5.96
N PRO A 53 6.99 5.40 -6.13
CA PRO A 53 6.92 6.78 -5.67
C PRO A 53 5.76 7.51 -6.33
N MET A 54 5.30 8.55 -5.64
CA MET A 54 4.20 9.35 -6.18
C MET A 54 4.63 10.03 -7.47
N THR A 55 3.79 9.92 -8.48
CA THR A 55 4.06 10.54 -9.76
C THR A 55 3.67 12.02 -9.74
N SER A 56 3.97 12.72 -10.83
CA SER A 56 3.61 14.13 -10.93
C SER A 56 2.11 14.34 -10.90
N ASN A 57 1.34 13.32 -11.21
CA ASN A 57 -0.12 13.39 -11.14
C ASN A 57 -0.66 13.11 -9.75
N GLY A 58 0.21 12.83 -8.80
CA GLY A 58 -0.21 12.53 -7.44
C GLY A 58 -0.64 11.09 -7.26
N ASN A 59 -0.34 10.23 -8.20
CA ASN A 59 -0.73 8.82 -8.14
C ASN A 59 0.47 7.93 -7.90
N ARG A 60 0.21 6.74 -7.36
CA ARG A 60 1.23 5.71 -7.22
C ARG A 60 0.76 4.46 -7.93
N ASP A 61 1.70 3.76 -8.55
CA ASP A 61 1.40 2.50 -9.20
C ASP A 61 1.65 1.35 -8.23
N ILE A 62 0.90 0.28 -8.39
CA ILE A 62 1.13 -0.93 -7.60
C ILE A 62 2.12 -1.79 -8.36
N LEU A 63 3.21 -2.14 -7.71
CA LEU A 63 4.32 -2.81 -8.37
C LEU A 63 4.26 -4.33 -8.26
N VAL A 64 3.41 -4.86 -7.37
CA VAL A 64 3.29 -6.30 -7.20
C VAL A 64 2.10 -6.80 -7.99
N PRO A 65 2.16 -8.06 -8.48
CA PRO A 65 1.06 -8.59 -9.28
C PRO A 65 -0.18 -8.82 -8.42
N ALA A 66 -1.31 -8.80 -9.08
CA ALA A 66 -2.56 -9.12 -8.43
C ALA A 66 -2.52 -10.58 -8.04
N ASN A 67 -2.53 -10.83 -6.84
CA ASN A 67 -2.64 -12.15 -6.44
C ASN A 67 -1.72 -13.12 -6.86
N GLY A 68 -1.51 -13.11 -6.90
CA GLY A 68 -0.80 -13.82 -7.06
C GLY A 68 -0.38 -14.55 -7.88
N SER A 69 -0.49 -14.44 -8.36
CA SER A 69 -0.21 -14.80 -8.88
C SER A 69 0.49 -15.51 -8.91
N ARG A 70 0.16 -15.77 -8.52
CA ARG A 70 0.46 -16.49 -8.30
C ARG A 70 0.99 -17.14 -8.68
N GLY A 71 1.15 -17.20 -8.48
CA GLY A 71 1.55 -17.85 -8.57
C GLY A 71 1.43 -18.50 -9.51
N GLU A 72 0.92 -18.27 -9.90
CA GLU A 72 0.70 -18.76 -10.43
C GLU A 72 1.27 -19.13 -11.12
N ALA A 73 1.57 -19.01 -11.21
CA ALA A 73 1.97 -19.30 -11.56
C ALA A 73 2.30 -20.01 -12.00
N GLU A 74 2.26 -20.13 -11.93
CA GLU A 74 2.42 -20.77 -12.02
C GLU A 74 2.57 -21.27 -12.31
N GLY A 75 2.41 -20.99 -12.41
CA GLY A 75 2.40 -21.51 -12.37
C GLY A 75 2.39 -21.85 -12.74
#